data_6aec8b94d5c59b6a685c08b0460a6f58
#
_entry.id   6aec8b94d5c59b6a685c08b0460a6f58
#
_cell.length_a   1.000
_cell.length_b   1.000
_cell.length_c   1.000
_cell.angle_alpha   90.00
_cell.angle_beta   90.00
_cell.angle_gamma   90.00
#
_symmetry.space_group_name_H-M   'P 1'
#
loop_
_entity.id
_entity.type
_entity.pdbx_description
1 polymer ?
#
loop_
_entity_poly.entity_id
_entity_poly.type
_entity_poly.pdbx_seq_one_letter_code
_entity_poly.pdbx_strand_id
1 'polypeptide(L)'
;MKLIFLDADGTLFHHEGYIPDSAIKACIQAQKNGHKVILCTGRQRIEIFGPMLEIDYDAIIAGSGATIECEHKIVEENALTKEESQYLSNYLLTNHIPANFECSNGIYATQYTKDTMLKMVEEQCAGKSEEEKAKHGLTILTSQITVVDNIKDLVYNKVSVINNGKTPYKKIQQDLSDKYDVIPATFAPLGKESGEITSYHINKATGMDAVIKYFHADIKDTIALGDGFNDIPMFEKAHLSIAMGNAPQEIKDKADRITTSLDEDGIYHAFKELNLI
;
A
#
# COMPACT_ATOMS: atom_id res chain seq x y z
N MET A 1 10.65 19.68 -14.58
CA MET A 1 10.39 19.00 -13.27
C MET A 1 9.50 17.80 -13.55
N LYS A 2 9.83 16.64 -13.01
CA LYS A 2 8.94 15.47 -13.04
C LYS A 2 8.44 15.17 -11.63
N LEU A 3 7.24 14.61 -11.51
CA LEU A 3 6.70 14.00 -10.32
C LEU A 3 6.86 12.49 -10.45
N ILE A 4 7.65 11.87 -9.57
CA ILE A 4 8.02 10.46 -9.63
C ILE A 4 7.34 9.75 -8.47
N PHE A 5 6.31 8.96 -8.76
CA PHE A 5 5.53 8.21 -7.78
C PHE A 5 6.10 6.79 -7.67
N LEU A 6 6.54 6.44 -6.49
CA LEU A 6 7.17 5.15 -6.19
C LEU A 6 6.27 4.37 -5.22
N ASP A 7 5.88 3.17 -5.60
CA ASP A 7 5.34 2.24 -4.62
C ASP A 7 6.42 1.84 -3.60
N ALA A 8 6.00 1.34 -2.45
CA ALA A 8 6.90 0.91 -1.39
C ALA A 8 7.32 -0.55 -1.54
N ASP A 9 6.45 -1.47 -1.18
CA ASP A 9 6.75 -2.87 -0.94
C ASP A 9 6.95 -3.65 -2.23
N GLY A 10 8.19 -4.08 -2.52
CA GLY A 10 8.53 -4.75 -3.78
C GLY A 10 9.00 -3.79 -4.88
N THR A 11 8.88 -2.48 -4.67
CA THR A 11 9.34 -1.45 -5.61
C THR A 11 10.53 -0.67 -5.04
N LEU A 12 10.34 0.03 -3.93
CA LEU A 12 11.37 0.80 -3.25
C LEU A 12 11.90 0.08 -2.00
N PHE A 13 11.04 -0.63 -1.28
CA PHE A 13 11.32 -1.23 0.01
C PHE A 13 11.35 -2.76 -0.07
N HIS A 14 12.49 -3.33 0.31
CA HIS A 14 12.71 -4.77 0.28
C HIS A 14 11.99 -5.47 1.45
N HIS A 15 11.51 -6.69 1.24
CA HIS A 15 10.82 -7.48 2.26
C HIS A 15 11.67 -7.79 3.50
N GLU A 16 12.99 -7.68 3.41
CA GLU A 16 13.93 -7.77 4.53
C GLU A 16 14.06 -6.47 5.34
N GLY A 17 13.32 -5.42 5.00
CA GLY A 17 13.19 -4.21 5.81
C GLY A 17 14.22 -3.11 5.52
N TYR A 18 14.69 -2.98 4.30
CA TYR A 18 15.62 -1.93 3.86
C TYR A 18 15.25 -1.37 2.48
N ILE A 19 15.80 -0.20 2.15
CA ILE A 19 15.80 0.34 0.80
C ILE A 19 17.20 0.11 0.20
N PRO A 20 17.34 -0.39 -1.04
CA PRO A 20 18.64 -0.51 -1.68
C PRO A 20 19.37 0.82 -1.78
N ASP A 21 20.67 0.84 -1.45
CA ASP A 21 21.53 2.03 -1.51
C ASP A 21 21.48 2.75 -2.87
N SER A 22 21.38 1.99 -3.95
CA SER A 22 21.25 2.50 -5.32
C SER A 22 19.96 3.30 -5.50
N ALA A 23 18.85 2.82 -4.94
CA ALA A 23 17.54 3.50 -5.00
C ALA A 23 17.56 4.80 -4.17
N ILE A 24 18.12 4.76 -2.95
CA ILE A 24 18.27 5.97 -2.11
C ILE A 24 19.09 7.03 -2.87
N LYS A 25 20.25 6.65 -3.43
CA LYS A 25 21.11 7.58 -4.19
C LYS A 25 20.42 8.12 -5.43
N ALA A 26 19.66 7.28 -6.15
CA ALA A 26 18.91 7.70 -7.32
C ALA A 26 17.81 8.71 -6.95
N CYS A 27 17.03 8.45 -5.90
CA CYS A 27 16.00 9.37 -5.43
C CYS A 27 16.59 10.73 -5.03
N ILE A 28 17.65 10.74 -4.22
CA ILE A 28 18.32 11.97 -3.79
C ILE A 28 18.89 12.73 -5.00
N GLN A 29 19.47 12.03 -5.99
CA GLN A 29 20.01 12.69 -7.17
C GLN A 29 18.90 13.27 -8.06
N ALA A 30 17.78 12.58 -8.24
CA ALA A 30 16.61 13.08 -8.96
C ALA A 30 16.05 14.36 -8.30
N GLN A 31 15.96 14.39 -6.97
CA GLN A 31 15.56 15.60 -6.22
C GLN A 31 16.54 16.75 -6.44
N LYS A 32 17.89 16.51 -6.40
CA LYS A 32 18.90 17.51 -6.72
C LYS A 32 18.79 18.05 -8.15
N ASN A 33 18.33 17.24 -9.09
CA ASN A 33 18.07 17.62 -10.47
C ASN A 33 16.73 18.37 -10.64
N GLY A 34 16.02 18.66 -9.54
CA GLY A 34 14.77 19.42 -9.53
C GLY A 34 13.52 18.62 -9.81
N HIS A 35 13.57 17.30 -9.73
CA HIS A 35 12.39 16.43 -9.75
C HIS A 35 11.80 16.28 -8.35
N LYS A 36 10.57 15.81 -8.24
CA LYS A 36 9.89 15.50 -6.99
C LYS A 36 9.77 13.99 -6.84
N VAL A 37 10.17 13.45 -5.70
CA VAL A 37 10.07 12.01 -5.37
C VAL A 37 8.97 11.83 -4.37
N ILE A 38 7.97 11.02 -4.74
CA ILE A 38 6.75 10.80 -3.98
C ILE A 38 6.65 9.32 -3.61
N LEU A 39 6.53 9.03 -2.31
CA LEU A 39 6.18 7.68 -1.86
C LEU A 39 4.66 7.49 -2.02
N CYS A 40 4.24 6.41 -2.69
CA CYS A 40 2.83 6.10 -2.95
C CYS A 40 2.52 4.66 -2.54
N THR A 41 2.05 4.45 -1.30
CA THR A 41 1.98 3.14 -0.68
C THR A 41 0.58 2.78 -0.14
N GLY A 42 0.30 1.47 -0.11
CA GLY A 42 -0.87 0.92 0.61
C GLY A 42 -0.75 0.97 2.14
N ARG A 43 0.46 1.18 2.67
CA ARG A 43 0.70 1.31 4.11
C ARG A 43 0.05 2.57 4.66
N GLN A 44 -0.55 2.48 5.86
CA GLN A 44 -1.05 3.65 6.56
C GLN A 44 0.11 4.58 6.95
N ARG A 45 -0.16 5.87 7.15
CA ARG A 45 0.89 6.85 7.48
C ARG A 45 1.70 6.46 8.72
N ILE A 46 1.05 5.84 9.71
CA ILE A 46 1.69 5.36 10.95
C ILE A 46 2.60 4.13 10.74
N GLU A 47 2.47 3.43 9.61
CA GLU A 47 3.28 2.27 9.25
C GLU A 47 4.52 2.65 8.44
N ILE A 48 4.68 3.94 8.11
CA ILE A 48 5.83 4.48 7.39
C ILE A 48 6.82 5.03 8.42
N PHE A 49 7.84 4.25 8.75
CA PHE A 49 8.85 4.57 9.76
C PHE A 49 10.19 3.89 9.47
N GLY A 50 11.20 4.23 10.28
CA GLY A 50 12.53 3.61 10.21
C GLY A 50 13.17 3.77 8.83
N PRO A 51 13.70 2.68 8.22
CA PRO A 51 14.39 2.74 6.93
C PRO A 51 13.56 3.32 5.79
N MET A 52 12.22 3.23 5.85
CA MET A 52 11.36 3.85 4.83
C MET A 52 11.49 5.38 4.78
N LEU A 53 12.00 6.01 5.84
CA LEU A 53 12.21 7.46 5.93
C LEU A 53 13.67 7.87 5.67
N GLU A 54 14.50 7.00 5.10
CA GLU A 54 15.88 7.34 4.69
C GLU A 54 15.89 8.29 3.48
N ILE A 55 14.80 8.38 2.76
CA ILE A 55 14.57 9.36 1.70
C ILE A 55 13.63 10.44 2.26
N ASP A 56 14.02 11.70 2.10
CA ASP A 56 13.18 12.85 2.43
C ASP A 56 12.20 13.09 1.26
N TYR A 57 11.05 12.46 1.30
CA TYR A 57 10.07 12.52 0.22
C TYR A 57 9.43 13.91 0.11
N ASP A 58 9.27 14.41 -1.10
CA ASP A 58 8.54 15.66 -1.37
C ASP A 58 7.03 15.54 -1.06
N ALA A 59 6.49 14.31 -1.20
CA ALA A 59 5.14 13.98 -0.76
C ALA A 59 5.03 12.47 -0.41
N ILE A 60 4.03 12.14 0.41
CA ILE A 60 3.67 10.78 0.76
C ILE A 60 2.17 10.60 0.53
N ILE A 61 1.82 9.59 -0.28
CA ILE A 61 0.47 9.08 -0.45
C ILE A 61 0.40 7.77 0.32
N ALA A 62 -0.21 7.79 1.50
CA ALA A 62 -0.37 6.65 2.37
C ALA A 62 -1.78 6.07 2.31
N GLY A 63 -1.96 4.80 2.75
CA GLY A 63 -3.25 4.12 2.74
C GLY A 63 -3.89 4.05 1.36
N SER A 64 -3.07 3.89 0.29
CA SER A 64 -3.53 3.90 -1.11
C SER A 64 -4.31 5.15 -1.50
N GLY A 65 -3.99 6.32 -0.96
CA GLY A 65 -4.71 7.58 -1.24
C GLY A 65 -5.58 8.07 -0.09
N ALA A 66 -5.52 7.42 1.06
CA ALA A 66 -6.25 7.83 2.24
C ALA A 66 -5.66 9.07 2.90
N THR A 67 -4.34 9.15 3.02
CA THR A 67 -3.65 10.30 3.62
C THR A 67 -2.62 10.82 2.63
N ILE A 68 -2.73 12.10 2.29
CA ILE A 68 -1.80 12.80 1.42
C ILE A 68 -1.02 13.82 2.25
N GLU A 69 0.29 13.65 2.29
CA GLU A 69 1.22 14.56 2.92
C GLU A 69 2.10 15.19 1.82
N CYS A 70 2.20 16.51 1.80
CA CYS A 70 3.11 17.24 0.91
C CYS A 70 3.98 18.18 1.75
N GLU A 71 5.29 18.16 1.51
CA GLU A 71 6.26 18.98 2.24
C GLU A 71 6.03 18.90 3.77
N HIS A 72 5.87 17.67 4.28
CA HIS A 72 5.64 17.33 5.71
C HIS A 72 4.35 17.87 6.31
N LYS A 73 3.36 18.21 5.47
CA LYS A 73 2.04 18.64 5.94
C LYS A 73 0.96 17.76 5.35
N ILE A 74 0.06 17.27 6.18
CA ILE A 74 -1.14 16.59 5.71
C ILE A 74 -2.01 17.63 5.00
N VAL A 75 -2.25 17.40 3.70
CA VAL A 75 -3.03 18.27 2.84
C VAL A 75 -4.42 17.70 2.54
N GLU A 76 -4.57 16.37 2.68
CA GLU A 76 -5.85 15.69 2.45
C GLU A 76 -5.92 14.40 3.28
N GLU A 77 -7.08 14.12 3.86
CA GLU A 77 -7.40 12.83 4.50
C GLU A 77 -8.75 12.34 3.95
N ASN A 78 -8.74 11.12 3.43
CA ASN A 78 -9.90 10.46 2.83
C ASN A 78 -10.28 9.22 3.62
N ALA A 79 -11.58 9.04 3.84
CA ALA A 79 -12.14 7.86 4.47
C ALA A 79 -13.44 7.43 3.76
N LEU A 80 -13.86 6.21 3.98
CA LEU A 80 -15.19 5.78 3.59
C LEU A 80 -16.24 6.67 4.31
N THR A 81 -17.37 6.90 3.67
CA THR A 81 -18.49 7.54 4.35
C THR A 81 -18.96 6.66 5.52
N LYS A 82 -19.70 7.24 6.45
CA LYS A 82 -20.27 6.50 7.58
C LYS A 82 -21.17 5.37 7.11
N GLU A 83 -21.96 5.60 6.07
CA GLU A 83 -22.85 4.61 5.46
C GLU A 83 -22.06 3.46 4.83
N GLU A 84 -21.00 3.76 4.08
CA GLU A 84 -20.10 2.75 3.51
C GLU A 84 -19.43 1.93 4.60
N SER A 85 -18.87 2.60 5.61
CA SER A 85 -18.22 1.94 6.75
C SER A 85 -19.17 0.99 7.50
N GLN A 86 -20.40 1.43 7.75
CA GLN A 86 -21.40 0.60 8.42
C GLN A 86 -21.85 -0.59 7.56
N TYR A 87 -22.06 -0.37 6.27
CA TYR A 87 -22.43 -1.45 5.35
C TYR A 87 -21.35 -2.53 5.30
N LEU A 88 -20.11 -2.13 5.11
CA LEU A 88 -18.97 -3.06 5.03
C LEU A 88 -18.72 -3.78 6.35
N SER A 89 -18.76 -3.07 7.48
CA SER A 89 -18.64 -3.67 8.82
C SER A 89 -19.74 -4.72 9.06
N ASN A 90 -21.00 -4.40 8.70
CA ASN A 90 -22.11 -5.35 8.84
C ASN A 90 -21.91 -6.60 7.97
N TYR A 91 -21.47 -6.44 6.72
CA TYR A 91 -21.20 -7.56 5.83
C TYR A 91 -20.12 -8.49 6.42
N LEU A 92 -18.99 -7.93 6.85
CA LEU A 92 -17.87 -8.71 7.38
C LEU A 92 -18.23 -9.43 8.68
N LEU A 93 -18.89 -8.73 9.61
CA LEU A 93 -19.32 -9.33 10.89
C LEU A 93 -20.37 -10.43 10.70
N THR A 94 -21.37 -10.22 9.85
CA THR A 94 -22.44 -11.20 9.58
C THR A 94 -21.90 -12.47 8.94
N ASN A 95 -20.90 -12.34 8.08
CA ASN A 95 -20.26 -13.48 7.41
C ASN A 95 -19.07 -14.06 8.19
N HIS A 96 -18.81 -13.58 9.42
CA HIS A 96 -17.68 -14.00 10.25
C HIS A 96 -16.33 -13.94 9.53
N ILE A 97 -16.12 -12.88 8.73
CA ILE A 97 -14.86 -12.64 8.01
C ILE A 97 -13.93 -11.83 8.91
N PRO A 98 -12.77 -12.37 9.31
CA PRO A 98 -11.80 -11.61 10.10
C PRO A 98 -11.19 -10.52 9.23
N ALA A 99 -11.11 -9.30 9.77
CA ALA A 99 -10.61 -8.15 9.03
C ALA A 99 -9.96 -7.11 9.93
N ASN A 100 -8.92 -6.45 9.41
CA ASN A 100 -8.34 -5.25 9.97
C ASN A 100 -9.00 -4.03 9.34
N PHE A 101 -9.45 -3.11 10.17
CA PHE A 101 -10.05 -1.83 9.79
C PHE A 101 -9.00 -0.74 9.98
N GLU A 102 -8.54 -0.18 8.88
CA GLU A 102 -7.41 0.73 8.85
C GLU A 102 -7.90 2.19 8.79
N CYS A 103 -7.46 2.96 9.77
CA CYS A 103 -7.72 4.40 9.90
C CYS A 103 -6.39 5.16 9.82
N SER A 104 -6.43 6.46 9.60
CA SER A 104 -5.23 7.31 9.60
C SER A 104 -4.44 7.25 10.92
N ASN A 105 -5.12 6.96 12.03
CA ASN A 105 -4.58 6.93 13.40
C ASN A 105 -4.36 5.53 13.97
N GLY A 106 -4.61 4.46 13.23
CA GLY A 106 -4.40 3.11 13.75
C GLY A 106 -5.09 2.01 12.97
N ILE A 107 -4.79 0.78 13.38
CA ILE A 107 -5.40 -0.45 12.87
C ILE A 107 -6.28 -1.02 13.97
N TYR A 108 -7.54 -1.22 13.65
CA TYR A 108 -8.55 -1.70 14.58
C TYR A 108 -9.11 -3.04 14.14
N ALA A 109 -9.44 -3.91 15.08
CA ALA A 109 -10.04 -5.21 14.78
C ALA A 109 -10.92 -5.71 15.93
N THR A 110 -11.72 -6.74 15.63
CA THR A 110 -12.41 -7.52 16.68
C THR A 110 -11.42 -8.47 17.37
N GLN A 111 -11.76 -8.93 18.56
CA GLN A 111 -11.00 -9.98 19.26
C GLN A 111 -10.84 -11.23 18.38
N TYR A 112 -11.91 -11.64 17.68
CA TYR A 112 -11.85 -12.77 16.75
C TYR A 112 -10.79 -12.61 15.66
N THR A 113 -10.65 -11.41 15.08
CA THR A 113 -9.61 -11.12 14.09
C THR A 113 -8.22 -11.21 14.73
N LYS A 114 -8.04 -10.59 15.90
CA LYS A 114 -6.75 -10.62 16.63
C LYS A 114 -6.30 -12.03 16.92
N ASP A 115 -7.21 -12.89 17.41
CA ASP A 115 -6.92 -14.30 17.71
C ASP A 115 -6.58 -15.10 16.45
N THR A 116 -7.28 -14.82 15.33
CA THR A 116 -6.99 -15.43 14.03
C THR A 116 -5.57 -15.07 13.57
N MET A 117 -5.18 -13.82 13.68
CA MET A 117 -3.84 -13.38 13.27
C MET A 117 -2.74 -13.93 14.19
N LEU A 118 -2.96 -13.99 15.51
CA LEU A 118 -2.02 -14.60 16.43
C LEU A 118 -1.76 -16.07 16.08
N LYS A 119 -2.82 -16.82 15.74
CA LYS A 119 -2.67 -18.20 15.27
C LYS A 119 -1.86 -18.30 13.98
N MET A 120 -2.09 -17.41 13.01
CA MET A 120 -1.30 -17.36 11.78
C MET A 120 0.18 -17.05 12.06
N VAL A 121 0.46 -16.15 13.01
CA VAL A 121 1.84 -15.88 13.47
C VAL A 121 2.48 -17.14 14.03
N GLU A 122 1.80 -17.87 14.90
CA GLU A 122 2.30 -19.14 15.46
C GLU A 122 2.62 -20.15 14.35
N GLU A 123 1.72 -20.32 13.38
CA GLU A 123 1.89 -21.24 12.25
C GLU A 123 3.06 -20.84 11.34
N GLN A 124 3.16 -19.56 10.94
CA GLN A 124 4.21 -19.08 10.03
C GLN A 124 5.59 -18.93 10.69
N CYS A 125 5.61 -18.78 12.01
CA CYS A 125 6.83 -18.66 12.79
C CYS A 125 7.20 -19.95 13.53
N ALA A 126 6.58 -21.08 13.22
CA ALA A 126 6.91 -22.36 13.83
C ALA A 126 8.39 -22.71 13.58
N GLY A 127 9.12 -22.99 14.66
CA GLY A 127 10.56 -23.33 14.63
C GLY A 127 11.51 -22.14 14.49
N LYS A 128 11.02 -20.90 14.39
CA LYS A 128 11.86 -19.68 14.40
C LYS A 128 12.23 -19.27 15.83
N SER A 129 13.37 -18.61 15.98
CA SER A 129 13.77 -17.97 17.24
C SER A 129 12.84 -16.80 17.59
N GLU A 130 12.84 -16.36 18.85
CA GLU A 130 12.03 -15.20 19.28
C GLU A 130 12.45 -13.90 18.56
N GLU A 131 13.74 -13.76 18.22
CA GLU A 131 14.23 -12.61 17.47
C GLU A 131 13.71 -12.62 16.02
N GLU A 132 13.70 -13.77 15.36
CA GLU A 132 13.14 -13.91 13.99
C GLU A 132 11.63 -13.71 13.98
N LYS A 133 10.92 -14.22 14.99
CA LYS A 133 9.48 -13.98 15.15
C LYS A 133 9.15 -12.51 15.33
N ALA A 134 9.92 -11.79 16.14
CA ALA A 134 9.71 -10.37 16.40
C ALA A 134 9.90 -9.52 15.13
N LYS A 135 10.76 -9.93 14.22
CA LYS A 135 11.03 -9.27 12.93
C LYS A 135 10.05 -9.68 11.82
N HIS A 136 9.23 -10.70 12.06
CA HIS A 136 8.29 -11.19 11.03
C HIS A 136 7.17 -10.18 10.80
N GLY A 137 6.91 -9.82 9.54
CA GLY A 137 5.95 -8.77 9.18
C GLY A 137 4.55 -8.97 9.76
N LEU A 138 4.04 -10.22 9.77
CA LEU A 138 2.74 -10.52 10.36
C LEU A 138 2.72 -10.31 11.89
N THR A 139 3.84 -10.59 12.58
CA THR A 139 3.99 -10.31 14.02
C THR A 139 3.93 -8.82 14.29
N ILE A 140 4.66 -8.03 13.50
CA ILE A 140 4.67 -6.56 13.59
C ILE A 140 3.25 -6.02 13.37
N LEU A 141 2.60 -6.40 12.27
CA LEU A 141 1.23 -5.98 11.97
C LEU A 141 0.27 -6.36 13.11
N THR A 142 0.33 -7.62 13.57
CA THR A 142 -0.54 -8.11 14.65
C THR A 142 -0.33 -7.33 15.94
N SER A 143 0.89 -6.89 16.25
CA SER A 143 1.20 -6.10 17.46
C SER A 143 0.57 -4.70 17.44
N GLN A 144 0.38 -4.12 16.27
CA GLN A 144 -0.19 -2.79 16.09
C GLN A 144 -1.72 -2.75 16.18
N ILE A 145 -2.39 -3.91 16.15
CA ILE A 145 -3.85 -3.97 16.18
C ILE A 145 -4.39 -3.59 17.56
N THR A 146 -5.27 -2.60 17.57
CA THR A 146 -6.11 -2.25 18.71
C THR A 146 -7.44 -3.00 18.63
N VAL A 147 -7.75 -3.81 19.64
CA VAL A 147 -9.04 -4.50 19.72
C VAL A 147 -10.12 -3.53 20.18
N VAL A 148 -11.26 -3.55 19.49
CA VAL A 148 -12.44 -2.75 19.83
C VAL A 148 -13.70 -3.63 19.83
N ASP A 149 -14.63 -3.31 20.75
CA ASP A 149 -15.87 -4.07 20.89
C ASP A 149 -16.89 -3.73 19.80
N ASN A 150 -16.87 -2.49 19.31
CA ASN A 150 -17.84 -1.99 18.33
C ASN A 150 -17.16 -1.39 17.09
N ILE A 151 -16.84 -2.24 16.13
CA ILE A 151 -16.31 -1.85 14.82
C ILE A 151 -17.28 -0.96 14.02
N LYS A 152 -18.59 -1.08 14.24
CA LYS A 152 -19.61 -0.37 13.45
C LYS A 152 -19.61 1.15 13.65
N ASP A 153 -18.97 1.62 14.71
CA ASP A 153 -18.87 3.05 15.00
C ASP A 153 -17.61 3.67 14.37
N LEU A 154 -16.72 2.86 13.78
CA LEU A 154 -15.53 3.34 13.12
C LEU A 154 -15.84 3.89 11.72
N VAL A 155 -15.14 4.93 11.36
CA VAL A 155 -14.96 5.40 9.99
C VAL A 155 -13.51 5.12 9.63
N TYR A 156 -13.30 4.37 8.58
CA TYR A 156 -11.98 3.88 8.17
C TYR A 156 -11.77 4.12 6.66
N ASN A 157 -10.55 3.98 6.21
CA ASN A 157 -10.19 4.23 4.82
C ASN A 157 -9.95 2.95 4.01
N LYS A 158 -9.53 1.88 4.68
CA LYS A 158 -9.27 0.58 4.05
C LYS A 158 -9.62 -0.56 5.02
N VAL A 159 -9.95 -1.71 4.46
CA VAL A 159 -10.11 -2.96 5.21
C VAL A 159 -9.23 -4.03 4.58
N SER A 160 -8.40 -4.66 5.39
CA SER A 160 -7.67 -5.87 4.99
C SER A 160 -8.41 -7.10 5.52
N VAL A 161 -9.03 -7.87 4.62
CA VAL A 161 -9.70 -9.12 4.97
C VAL A 161 -8.71 -10.28 5.01
N ILE A 162 -8.87 -11.15 6.00
CA ILE A 162 -7.96 -12.24 6.29
C ILE A 162 -8.63 -13.56 5.91
N ASN A 163 -7.88 -14.44 5.26
CA ASN A 163 -8.37 -15.77 4.93
C ASN A 163 -8.73 -16.54 6.19
N ASN A 164 -10.00 -16.98 6.29
CA ASN A 164 -10.51 -17.80 7.38
C ASN A 164 -10.77 -19.26 6.95
N GLY A 165 -10.40 -19.64 5.73
CA GLY A 165 -10.66 -20.96 5.15
C GLY A 165 -12.14 -21.24 4.82
N LYS A 166 -13.04 -20.28 5.01
CA LYS A 166 -14.51 -20.45 4.82
C LYS A 166 -15.04 -19.56 3.70
N THR A 167 -14.58 -18.31 3.63
CA THR A 167 -15.04 -17.32 2.65
C THR A 167 -13.88 -16.96 1.73
N PRO A 168 -13.81 -17.53 0.51
CA PRO A 168 -12.74 -17.23 -0.41
C PRO A 168 -12.81 -15.78 -0.89
N TYR A 169 -11.66 -15.19 -1.17
CA TYR A 169 -11.50 -13.83 -1.67
C TYR A 169 -12.47 -13.52 -2.84
N LYS A 170 -12.58 -14.43 -3.81
CA LYS A 170 -13.48 -14.26 -4.97
C LYS A 170 -14.95 -14.06 -4.59
N LYS A 171 -15.39 -14.69 -3.50
CA LYS A 171 -16.76 -14.49 -3.01
C LYS A 171 -16.96 -13.09 -2.45
N ILE A 172 -15.99 -12.59 -1.68
CA ILE A 172 -16.00 -11.24 -1.13
C ILE A 172 -16.01 -10.22 -2.27
N GLN A 173 -15.16 -10.43 -3.28
CA GLN A 173 -15.10 -9.59 -4.47
C GLN A 173 -16.43 -9.57 -5.22
N GLN A 174 -17.05 -10.73 -5.48
CA GLN A 174 -18.35 -10.81 -6.15
C GLN A 174 -19.47 -10.09 -5.39
N ASP A 175 -19.45 -10.15 -4.06
CA ASP A 175 -20.52 -9.56 -3.23
C ASP A 175 -20.36 -8.04 -3.07
N LEU A 176 -19.15 -7.49 -3.21
CA LEU A 176 -18.85 -6.10 -2.85
C LEU A 176 -18.41 -5.24 -4.00
N SER A 177 -18.01 -5.80 -5.15
CA SER A 177 -17.45 -5.05 -6.27
C SER A 177 -18.41 -4.08 -6.98
N ASP A 178 -19.68 -4.06 -6.63
CA ASP A 178 -20.61 -3.01 -7.07
C ASP A 178 -20.47 -1.69 -6.29
N LYS A 179 -19.83 -1.73 -5.12
CA LYS A 179 -19.70 -0.59 -4.19
C LYS A 179 -18.25 -0.25 -3.80
N TYR A 180 -17.38 -1.25 -3.80
CA TYR A 180 -16.02 -1.13 -3.32
C TYR A 180 -15.02 -1.68 -4.34
N ASP A 181 -13.85 -1.11 -4.36
CA ASP A 181 -12.69 -1.73 -5.00
C ASP A 181 -12.18 -2.86 -4.10
N VAL A 182 -12.17 -4.09 -4.64
CA VAL A 182 -11.77 -5.30 -3.90
C VAL A 182 -10.65 -5.99 -4.67
N ILE A 183 -9.43 -5.86 -4.15
CA ILE A 183 -8.23 -6.41 -4.76
C ILE A 183 -7.62 -7.53 -3.90
N PRO A 184 -6.78 -8.41 -4.46
CA PRO A 184 -5.98 -9.34 -3.67
C PRO A 184 -5.11 -8.59 -2.66
N ALA A 185 -4.89 -9.18 -1.48
CA ALA A 185 -4.02 -8.58 -0.48
C ALA A 185 -2.60 -8.40 -1.03
N THR A 186 -2.08 -7.20 -0.89
CA THR A 186 -0.70 -6.86 -1.31
C THR A 186 0.33 -7.30 -0.27
N PHE A 187 -0.07 -7.45 1.00
CA PHE A 187 0.78 -7.98 2.06
C PHE A 187 0.76 -9.51 2.06
N ALA A 188 1.74 -10.13 1.43
CA ALA A 188 1.85 -11.58 1.21
C ALA A 188 1.66 -12.47 2.48
N PRO A 189 2.12 -12.08 3.69
CA PRO A 189 1.90 -12.87 4.90
C PRO A 189 0.43 -13.09 5.28
N LEU A 190 -0.52 -12.29 4.78
CA LEU A 190 -1.96 -12.53 4.99
C LEU A 190 -2.49 -13.73 4.19
N GLY A 191 -1.77 -14.19 3.17
CA GLY A 191 -2.11 -15.37 2.37
C GLY A 191 -2.93 -15.05 1.11
N LYS A 192 -2.94 -16.00 0.18
CA LYS A 192 -3.49 -15.83 -1.19
C LYS A 192 -5.00 -15.57 -1.26
N GLU A 193 -5.76 -16.00 -0.25
CA GLU A 193 -7.23 -15.82 -0.20
C GLU A 193 -7.63 -14.63 0.69
N SER A 194 -6.67 -13.75 0.96
CA SER A 194 -6.89 -12.47 1.63
C SER A 194 -7.02 -11.34 0.62
N GLY A 195 -7.65 -10.23 1.00
CA GLY A 195 -7.91 -9.11 0.10
C GLY A 195 -7.88 -7.77 0.81
N GLU A 196 -7.86 -6.72 0.02
CA GLU A 196 -8.01 -5.34 0.46
C GLU A 196 -9.28 -4.75 -0.12
N ILE A 197 -10.01 -3.98 0.67
CA ILE A 197 -11.28 -3.34 0.30
C ILE A 197 -11.15 -1.86 0.56
N THR A 198 -11.34 -1.05 -0.48
CA THR A 198 -11.33 0.42 -0.42
C THR A 198 -12.56 0.99 -1.12
N SER A 199 -12.86 2.27 -0.92
CA SER A 199 -13.78 2.98 -1.79
C SER A 199 -13.13 3.19 -3.16
N TYR A 200 -13.92 3.16 -4.24
CA TYR A 200 -13.44 3.54 -5.58
C TYR A 200 -12.87 4.96 -5.64
N HIS A 201 -13.21 5.80 -4.66
CA HIS A 201 -12.70 7.17 -4.54
C HIS A 201 -11.39 7.26 -3.74
N ILE A 202 -10.90 6.16 -3.17
CA ILE A 202 -9.65 6.11 -2.39
C ILE A 202 -8.73 5.08 -3.03
N ASN A 203 -7.86 5.54 -3.90
CA ASN A 203 -6.84 4.72 -4.54
C ASN A 203 -5.61 5.57 -4.87
N LYS A 204 -4.52 4.93 -5.31
CA LYS A 204 -3.27 5.64 -5.60
C LYS A 204 -3.43 6.74 -6.65
N ALA A 205 -4.32 6.57 -7.64
CA ALA A 205 -4.57 7.59 -8.67
C ALA A 205 -5.23 8.85 -8.09
N THR A 206 -6.18 8.71 -7.18
CA THR A 206 -6.81 9.87 -6.52
C THR A 206 -5.82 10.61 -5.63
N GLY A 207 -4.92 9.89 -4.95
CA GLY A 207 -3.80 10.50 -4.23
C GLY A 207 -2.84 11.26 -5.15
N MET A 208 -2.56 10.73 -6.35
CA MET A 208 -1.76 11.44 -7.35
C MET A 208 -2.40 12.78 -7.77
N ASP A 209 -3.74 12.82 -7.95
CA ASP A 209 -4.44 14.07 -8.29
C ASP A 209 -4.19 15.17 -7.26
N ALA A 210 -4.24 14.84 -5.97
CA ALA A 210 -3.97 15.78 -4.89
C ALA A 210 -2.51 16.30 -4.94
N VAL A 211 -1.55 15.42 -5.16
CA VAL A 211 -0.11 15.79 -5.26
C VAL A 211 0.16 16.63 -6.51
N ILE A 212 -0.39 16.25 -7.67
CA ILE A 212 -0.26 16.99 -8.94
C ILE A 212 -0.82 18.42 -8.75
N LYS A 213 -2.00 18.53 -8.13
CA LYS A 213 -2.62 19.82 -7.82
C LYS A 213 -1.77 20.67 -6.86
N TYR A 214 -1.22 20.05 -5.81
CA TYR A 214 -0.39 20.74 -4.83
C TYR A 214 0.88 21.34 -5.45
N PHE A 215 1.59 20.58 -6.29
CA PHE A 215 2.79 21.07 -6.97
C PHE A 215 2.52 21.85 -8.26
N HIS A 216 1.26 22.12 -8.60
CA HIS A 216 0.86 22.81 -9.84
C HIS A 216 1.48 22.18 -11.09
N ALA A 217 1.62 20.86 -11.11
CA ALA A 217 2.24 20.10 -12.19
C ALA A 217 1.21 19.68 -13.26
N ASP A 218 1.71 19.24 -14.42
CA ASP A 218 0.89 18.67 -15.48
C ASP A 218 0.99 17.13 -15.41
N ILE A 219 -0.10 16.43 -15.77
CA ILE A 219 -0.11 14.96 -15.82
C ILE A 219 1.00 14.41 -16.73
N LYS A 220 1.37 15.12 -17.80
CA LYS A 220 2.48 14.77 -18.71
C LYS A 220 3.85 14.75 -18.03
N ASP A 221 3.96 15.29 -16.82
CA ASP A 221 5.19 15.30 -16.04
C ASP A 221 5.25 14.21 -14.98
N THR A 222 4.29 13.29 -14.97
CA THR A 222 4.20 12.19 -14.00
C THR A 222 4.84 10.91 -14.50
N ILE A 223 5.53 10.23 -13.61
CA ILE A 223 6.12 8.90 -13.80
C ILE A 223 5.72 8.06 -12.59
N ALA A 224 5.26 6.82 -12.81
CA ALA A 224 4.86 5.91 -11.74
C ALA A 224 5.65 4.60 -11.84
N LEU A 225 6.18 4.12 -10.71
CA LEU A 225 6.85 2.82 -10.59
C LEU A 225 6.12 1.98 -9.54
N GLY A 226 5.87 0.70 -9.84
CA GLY A 226 5.14 -0.21 -8.96
C GLY A 226 5.30 -1.67 -9.36
N ASP A 227 4.76 -2.58 -8.54
CA ASP A 227 4.81 -4.03 -8.79
C ASP A 227 3.52 -4.78 -8.41
N GLY A 228 2.54 -4.11 -7.79
CA GLY A 228 1.35 -4.73 -7.24
C GLY A 228 0.03 -4.36 -7.94
N PHE A 229 -1.05 -5.06 -7.59
CA PHE A 229 -2.39 -4.78 -8.14
C PHE A 229 -2.92 -3.40 -7.74
N ASN A 230 -2.55 -2.89 -6.56
CA ASN A 230 -2.89 -1.56 -6.08
C ASN A 230 -2.18 -0.43 -6.86
N ASP A 231 -1.21 -0.77 -7.73
CA ASP A 231 -0.51 0.19 -8.60
C ASP A 231 -1.23 0.41 -9.93
N ILE A 232 -2.12 -0.48 -10.32
CA ILE A 232 -2.83 -0.36 -11.61
C ILE A 232 -3.51 1.00 -11.77
N PRO A 233 -4.25 1.53 -10.79
CA PRO A 233 -4.83 2.87 -10.90
C PRO A 233 -3.75 3.97 -11.08
N MET A 234 -2.61 3.83 -10.42
CA MET A 234 -1.48 4.76 -10.55
C MET A 234 -0.85 4.66 -11.96
N PHE A 235 -0.72 3.45 -12.53
CA PHE A 235 -0.21 3.24 -13.88
C PHE A 235 -1.13 3.84 -14.93
N GLU A 236 -2.43 3.59 -14.82
CA GLU A 236 -3.44 4.14 -15.75
C GLU A 236 -3.52 5.68 -15.68
N LYS A 237 -3.17 6.27 -14.53
CA LYS A 237 -3.18 7.72 -14.32
C LYS A 237 -1.93 8.41 -14.81
N ALA A 238 -0.76 7.82 -14.58
CA ALA A 238 0.52 8.44 -14.90
C ALA A 238 0.71 8.61 -16.42
N HIS A 239 1.49 9.62 -16.81
CA HIS A 239 1.91 9.78 -18.21
C HIS A 239 2.87 8.68 -18.67
N LEU A 240 3.69 8.16 -17.75
CA LEU A 240 4.58 7.04 -17.98
C LEU A 240 4.51 6.10 -16.78
N SER A 241 4.17 4.86 -17.01
CA SER A 241 4.14 3.80 -16.01
C SER A 241 5.23 2.77 -16.25
N ILE A 242 5.85 2.30 -15.15
CA ILE A 242 6.97 1.36 -15.18
C ILE A 242 6.72 0.25 -14.16
N ALA A 243 6.59 -0.98 -14.62
CA ALA A 243 6.53 -2.14 -13.74
C ALA A 243 7.94 -2.59 -13.34
N MET A 244 8.10 -2.98 -12.09
CA MET A 244 9.32 -3.62 -11.60
C MET A 244 9.50 -5.01 -12.23
N GLY A 245 10.76 -5.46 -12.36
CA GLY A 245 11.08 -6.77 -12.91
C GLY A 245 10.55 -7.95 -12.07
N ASN A 246 10.36 -7.76 -10.77
CA ASN A 246 9.75 -8.72 -9.85
C ASN A 246 8.20 -8.74 -9.90
N ALA A 247 7.55 -7.80 -10.56
CA ALA A 247 6.09 -7.75 -10.66
C ALA A 247 5.52 -9.00 -11.38
N PRO A 248 4.32 -9.46 -11.02
CA PRO A 248 3.59 -10.46 -11.80
C PRO A 248 3.37 -10.02 -13.25
N GLN A 249 3.27 -10.99 -14.18
CA GLN A 249 3.08 -10.68 -15.59
C GLN A 249 1.82 -9.83 -15.86
N GLU A 250 0.74 -10.07 -15.13
CA GLU A 250 -0.51 -9.30 -15.23
C GLU A 250 -0.31 -7.80 -14.92
N ILE A 251 0.61 -7.47 -14.03
CA ILE A 251 0.97 -6.08 -13.69
C ILE A 251 1.90 -5.49 -14.75
N LYS A 252 2.88 -6.28 -15.21
CA LYS A 252 3.79 -5.88 -16.31
C LYS A 252 3.03 -5.54 -17.59
N ASP A 253 1.97 -6.28 -17.89
CA ASP A 253 1.12 -6.07 -19.07
C ASP A 253 0.28 -4.77 -18.99
N LYS A 254 0.20 -4.15 -17.80
CA LYS A 254 -0.51 -2.88 -17.55
C LYS A 254 0.40 -1.65 -17.59
N ALA A 255 1.71 -1.84 -17.57
CA ALA A 255 2.68 -0.75 -17.58
C ALA A 255 3.18 -0.46 -19.00
N ASP A 256 3.57 0.79 -19.24
CA ASP A 256 4.19 1.21 -20.51
C ASP A 256 5.59 0.62 -20.70
N ARG A 257 6.31 0.40 -19.59
CA ARG A 257 7.68 -0.15 -19.58
C ARG A 257 7.88 -1.10 -18.42
N ILE A 258 8.95 -1.87 -18.52
CA ILE A 258 9.43 -2.76 -17.44
C ILE A 258 10.87 -2.39 -17.15
N THR A 259 11.23 -2.22 -15.89
CA THR A 259 12.62 -2.12 -15.42
C THR A 259 13.10 -3.46 -14.84
N THR A 260 14.33 -3.52 -14.33
CA THR A 260 14.84 -4.69 -13.61
C THR A 260 14.15 -4.85 -12.24
N SER A 261 14.38 -5.97 -11.55
CA SER A 261 13.81 -6.21 -10.23
C SER A 261 14.40 -5.26 -9.18
N LEU A 262 13.76 -5.23 -8.00
CA LEU A 262 14.25 -4.48 -6.85
C LEU A 262 15.70 -4.89 -6.50
N ASP A 263 15.98 -6.20 -6.52
CA ASP A 263 17.30 -6.78 -6.22
C ASP A 263 18.34 -6.53 -7.31
N GLU A 264 17.91 -6.06 -8.48
CA GLU A 264 18.74 -5.74 -9.63
C GLU A 264 18.75 -4.23 -9.91
N ASP A 265 18.64 -3.41 -8.86
CA ASP A 265 18.69 -1.94 -8.93
C ASP A 265 17.64 -1.28 -9.84
N GLY A 266 16.42 -1.82 -9.90
CA GLY A 266 15.38 -1.44 -10.87
C GLY A 266 15.06 0.05 -10.89
N ILE A 267 14.98 0.72 -9.72
CA ILE A 267 14.74 2.18 -9.64
C ILE A 267 15.91 2.96 -10.24
N TYR A 268 17.14 2.58 -9.89
CA TYR A 268 18.35 3.24 -10.44
C TYR A 268 18.38 3.13 -11.97
N HIS A 269 18.12 1.95 -12.52
CA HIS A 269 18.14 1.73 -13.96
C HIS A 269 17.03 2.53 -14.66
N ALA A 270 15.81 2.54 -14.12
CA ALA A 270 14.70 3.33 -14.65
C ALA A 270 15.04 4.85 -14.65
N PHE A 271 15.58 5.36 -13.56
CA PHE A 271 15.92 6.79 -13.45
C PHE A 271 17.05 7.19 -14.39
N LYS A 272 18.05 6.32 -14.59
CA LYS A 272 19.14 6.54 -15.52
C LYS A 272 18.66 6.53 -16.98
N GLU A 273 17.83 5.56 -17.36
CA GLU A 273 17.25 5.46 -18.72
C GLU A 273 16.42 6.70 -19.08
N LEU A 274 15.71 7.23 -18.09
CA LEU A 274 14.86 8.43 -18.26
C LEU A 274 15.64 9.76 -18.11
N ASN A 275 16.95 9.72 -17.91
CA ASN A 275 17.80 10.90 -17.66
C ASN A 275 17.30 11.77 -16.49
N LEU A 276 16.80 11.13 -15.41
CA LEU A 276 16.38 11.80 -14.19
C LEU A 276 17.59 12.04 -13.25
N ILE A 277 18.66 11.22 -13.45
CA ILE A 277 19.90 11.25 -12.67
C ILE A 277 21.10 11.23 -13.60
#